data_616a81479336ca816c91e1f3b50bef50
#
_entry.id   616a81479336ca816c91e1f3b50bef50
#
_cell.length_a   1.000
_cell.length_b   1.000
_cell.length_c   1.000
_cell.angle_alpha   90.00
_cell.angle_beta   90.00
_cell.angle_gamma   90.00
#
_symmetry.space_group_name_H-M   'P 1'
#
loop_
_entity.id
_entity.type
_entity.pdbx_description
1 polymer ?
#
loop_
_entity_poly.entity_id
_entity_poly.type
_entity_poly.pdbx_seq_one_letter_code
_entity_poly.pdbx_strand_id
1 'polypeptide(L)'
;AREYLLKKQFQSLGMGLIESAMAWWMPEHKLNSLIQVSGLEHLQEAIAKKKGVLILSGHFTSLDICGRLFSSIFPMQVVYREQKNQVIDMLLKRHRNFKWMQPIHRQAIRQIIKALKQNRAIWYAADQDYGATHSIFAPFFNISAATITTPSRYASRTGAQVVTLFCHRLAKKRGYQITIGPILENFAEGDDYQDALRFNQLLEHAICAHPEQYLWIHRRFKTRPLSEKFPYSMSL
;
A
#
# COMPACT_ATOMS: atom_id res chain seq x y z
N ALA A 1 -19.50 16.81 10.62
CA ALA A 1 -18.67 15.62 10.36
C ALA A 1 -17.73 15.81 9.16
N ARG A 2 -18.25 16.17 7.96
CA ARG A 2 -17.46 16.32 6.70
C ARG A 2 -16.33 17.34 6.82
N GLU A 3 -16.61 18.55 7.28
CA GLU A 3 -15.59 19.62 7.42
C GLU A 3 -14.50 19.25 8.43
N TYR A 4 -14.88 18.61 9.52
CA TYR A 4 -13.93 18.09 10.51
C TYR A 4 -12.97 17.08 9.88
N LEU A 5 -13.50 16.10 9.14
CA LEU A 5 -12.68 15.10 8.46
C LEU A 5 -11.76 15.75 7.42
N LEU A 6 -12.26 16.71 6.64
CA LEU A 6 -11.49 17.44 5.65
C LEU A 6 -10.32 18.18 6.30
N LYS A 7 -10.58 18.91 7.40
CA LYS A 7 -9.52 19.58 8.17
C LYS A 7 -8.47 18.61 8.68
N LYS A 8 -8.89 17.46 9.23
CA LYS A 8 -7.98 16.41 9.69
C LYS A 8 -7.17 15.79 8.56
N GLN A 9 -7.78 15.61 7.39
CA GLN A 9 -7.10 15.14 6.19
C GLN A 9 -5.98 16.09 5.75
N PHE A 10 -6.25 17.41 5.67
CA PHE A 10 -5.21 18.40 5.33
C PHE A 10 -4.08 18.42 6.37
N GLN A 11 -4.41 18.32 7.65
CA GLN A 11 -3.40 18.18 8.71
C GLN A 11 -2.55 16.93 8.51
N SER A 12 -3.20 15.81 8.19
CA SER A 12 -2.51 14.53 7.96
C SER A 12 -1.59 14.60 6.72
N LEU A 13 -2.02 15.26 5.64
CA LEU A 13 -1.20 15.49 4.45
C LEU A 13 0.03 16.34 4.78
N GLY A 14 -0.16 17.44 5.51
CA GLY A 14 0.97 18.29 5.94
C GLY A 14 1.98 17.54 6.82
N MET A 15 1.49 16.73 7.76
CA MET A 15 2.36 15.83 8.55
C MET A 15 3.10 14.83 7.67
N GLY A 16 2.43 14.23 6.68
CA GLY A 16 3.02 13.27 5.75
C GLY A 16 4.23 13.83 4.98
N LEU A 17 4.22 15.13 4.62
CA LEU A 17 5.38 15.78 4.00
C LEU A 17 6.59 15.83 4.94
N ILE A 18 6.35 16.20 6.21
CA ILE A 18 7.40 16.23 7.23
C ILE A 18 7.91 14.81 7.51
N GLU A 19 7.03 13.83 7.57
CA GLU A 19 7.36 12.43 7.79
C GLU A 19 8.16 11.82 6.62
N SER A 20 7.90 12.23 5.39
CA SER A 20 8.74 11.85 4.25
C SER A 20 10.15 12.41 4.41
N ALA A 21 10.29 13.65 4.87
CA ALA A 21 11.60 14.22 5.19
C ALA A 21 12.27 13.47 6.35
N MET A 22 11.54 13.11 7.40
CA MET A 22 12.07 12.29 8.49
C MET A 22 12.53 10.93 7.99
N ALA A 23 11.75 10.26 7.15
CA ALA A 23 12.10 8.98 6.55
C ALA A 23 13.42 9.04 5.76
N TRP A 24 13.71 10.18 5.12
CA TRP A 24 14.88 10.34 4.27
C TRP A 24 16.14 10.76 5.02
N TRP A 25 16.04 11.59 6.05
CA TRP A 25 17.19 12.23 6.68
C TRP A 25 17.38 11.91 8.17
N MET A 26 16.37 11.36 8.84
CA MET A 26 16.51 11.04 10.26
C MET A 26 17.37 9.79 10.46
N PRO A 27 18.31 9.79 11.42
CA PRO A 27 19.12 8.62 11.75
C PRO A 27 18.28 7.43 12.21
N GLU A 28 18.70 6.22 11.85
CA GLU A 28 17.98 4.98 12.10
C GLU A 28 17.67 4.74 13.59
N HIS A 29 18.63 5.03 14.47
CA HIS A 29 18.44 4.85 15.91
C HIS A 29 17.31 5.71 16.51
N LYS A 30 17.01 6.88 15.90
CA LYS A 30 15.88 7.73 16.30
C LYS A 30 14.55 7.24 15.71
N LEU A 31 14.61 6.61 14.55
CA LEU A 31 13.42 6.07 13.90
C LEU A 31 12.93 4.78 14.55
N ASN A 32 13.85 3.88 14.92
CA ASN A 32 13.48 2.54 15.42
C ASN A 32 12.62 2.56 16.69
N SER A 33 12.71 3.63 17.50
CA SER A 33 11.85 3.82 18.68
C SER A 33 10.42 4.26 18.35
N LEU A 34 10.14 4.61 17.10
CA LEU A 34 8.85 5.15 16.67
C LEU A 34 7.88 4.08 16.11
N ILE A 35 8.32 2.82 15.97
CA ILE A 35 7.51 1.79 15.34
C ILE A 35 6.94 0.82 16.36
N GLN A 36 5.66 0.49 16.18
CA GLN A 36 4.98 -0.64 16.79
C GLN A 36 4.50 -1.56 15.68
N VAL A 37 4.70 -2.86 15.83
CA VAL A 37 4.28 -3.86 14.82
C VAL A 37 3.43 -4.91 15.49
N SER A 38 2.28 -5.23 14.89
CA SER A 38 1.45 -6.37 15.25
C SER A 38 1.27 -7.28 14.03
N GLY A 39 1.16 -8.59 14.25
CA GLY A 39 0.98 -9.59 13.22
C GLY A 39 2.26 -9.90 12.43
N LEU A 40 3.46 -9.61 12.98
CA LEU A 40 4.72 -9.96 12.31
C LEU A 40 4.85 -11.48 12.10
N GLU A 41 4.27 -12.26 12.99
CA GLU A 41 4.17 -13.72 12.91
C GLU A 41 3.49 -14.19 11.63
N HIS A 42 2.47 -13.50 11.14
CA HIS A 42 1.80 -13.83 9.87
C HIS A 42 2.74 -13.72 8.66
N LEU A 43 3.60 -12.70 8.66
CA LEU A 43 4.60 -12.53 7.60
C LEU A 43 5.71 -13.58 7.70
N GLN A 44 6.12 -13.90 8.92
CA GLN A 44 7.10 -14.97 9.18
C GLN A 44 6.56 -16.34 8.74
N GLU A 45 5.30 -16.65 9.03
CA GLU A 45 4.61 -17.84 8.56
C GLU A 45 4.55 -17.87 7.02
N ALA A 46 4.15 -16.76 6.40
CA ALA A 46 4.06 -16.66 4.94
C ALA A 46 5.42 -16.93 4.25
N ILE A 47 6.51 -16.36 4.76
CA ILE A 47 7.86 -16.55 4.21
C ILE A 47 8.38 -17.96 4.44
N ALA A 48 8.01 -18.59 5.56
CA ALA A 48 8.38 -19.97 5.89
C ALA A 48 7.80 -20.99 4.91
N LYS A 49 6.69 -20.68 4.23
CA LYS A 49 6.11 -21.49 3.16
C LYS A 49 6.97 -21.54 1.88
N LYS A 50 8.04 -20.71 1.78
CA LYS A 50 9.04 -20.68 0.68
C LYS A 50 8.45 -20.47 -0.72
N LYS A 51 7.33 -19.76 -0.81
CA LYS A 51 6.64 -19.47 -2.07
C LYS A 51 6.71 -17.99 -2.47
N GLY A 52 7.44 -17.16 -1.70
CA GLY A 52 7.41 -15.70 -1.81
C GLY A 52 6.18 -15.10 -1.14
N VAL A 53 6.25 -13.81 -0.87
CA VAL A 53 5.14 -13.10 -0.21
C VAL A 53 4.80 -11.83 -0.95
N LEU A 54 3.53 -11.66 -1.29
CA LEU A 54 2.97 -10.41 -1.79
C LEU A 54 2.27 -9.70 -0.62
N ILE A 55 2.81 -8.55 -0.22
CA ILE A 55 2.28 -7.72 0.85
C ILE A 55 1.38 -6.66 0.23
N LEU A 56 0.07 -6.81 0.35
CA LEU A 56 -0.91 -5.84 -0.13
C LEU A 56 -1.08 -4.70 0.86
N SER A 57 -1.12 -3.49 0.33
CA SER A 57 -1.27 -2.28 1.14
C SER A 57 -2.08 -1.21 0.43
N GLY A 58 -2.41 -0.13 1.15
CA GLY A 58 -3.02 1.08 0.62
C GLY A 58 -2.13 2.30 0.84
N HIS A 59 -2.44 3.39 0.15
CA HIS A 59 -1.73 4.65 0.29
C HIS A 59 -2.27 5.46 1.47
N PHE A 60 -1.54 5.43 2.57
CA PHE A 60 -1.75 6.31 3.73
C PHE A 60 -0.75 7.46 3.71
N THR A 61 -1.08 8.58 4.34
CA THR A 61 -0.21 9.78 4.38
C THR A 61 1.14 9.52 5.03
N SER A 62 1.25 8.50 5.89
CA SER A 62 2.49 8.07 6.57
C SER A 62 3.24 6.94 5.84
N LEU A 63 2.90 6.64 4.57
CA LEU A 63 3.42 5.48 3.84
C LEU A 63 4.95 5.46 3.76
N ASP A 64 5.59 6.60 3.46
CA ASP A 64 7.05 6.66 3.27
C ASP A 64 7.79 6.37 4.58
N ILE A 65 7.35 6.99 5.69
CA ILE A 65 8.00 6.73 6.98
C ILE A 65 7.74 5.31 7.49
N CYS A 66 6.52 4.79 7.31
CA CYS A 66 6.21 3.41 7.67
C CYS A 66 7.03 2.41 6.86
N GLY A 67 7.21 2.65 5.55
CA GLY A 67 8.09 1.85 4.71
C GLY A 67 9.54 1.86 5.20
N ARG A 68 10.05 3.03 5.55
CA ARG A 68 11.40 3.18 6.10
C ARG A 68 11.57 2.44 7.43
N LEU A 69 10.62 2.60 8.33
CA LEU A 69 10.61 1.94 9.64
C LEU A 69 10.51 0.42 9.50
N PHE A 70 9.59 -0.06 8.69
CA PHE A 70 9.38 -1.50 8.51
C PHE A 70 10.57 -2.15 7.80
N SER A 71 11.24 -1.46 6.89
CA SER A 71 12.43 -1.98 6.22
C SER A 71 13.60 -2.26 7.15
N SER A 72 13.64 -1.67 8.36
CA SER A 72 14.65 -2.00 9.37
C SER A 72 14.38 -3.32 10.11
N ILE A 73 13.12 -3.80 10.03
CA ILE A 73 12.66 -5.02 10.72
C ILE A 73 12.63 -6.21 9.75
N PHE A 74 12.16 -5.96 8.51
CA PHE A 74 11.96 -7.01 7.54
C PHE A 74 12.44 -6.62 6.14
N PRO A 75 13.29 -7.45 5.48
CA PRO A 75 13.76 -7.17 4.13
C PRO A 75 12.64 -7.35 3.11
N MET A 76 12.43 -6.33 2.27
CA MET A 76 11.38 -6.35 1.26
C MET A 76 11.76 -5.57 0.02
N GLN A 77 11.07 -5.84 -1.07
CA GLN A 77 11.10 -5.05 -2.28
C GLN A 77 9.80 -4.25 -2.39
N VAL A 78 9.88 -3.02 -2.88
CA VAL A 78 8.72 -2.11 -2.97
C VAL A 78 8.42 -1.81 -4.42
N VAL A 79 7.21 -2.07 -4.86
CA VAL A 79 6.77 -1.67 -6.20
C VAL A 79 6.57 -0.16 -6.23
N TYR A 80 7.23 0.51 -7.17
CA TYR A 80 7.15 1.96 -7.30
C TYR A 80 6.87 2.40 -8.75
N ARG A 81 6.39 3.63 -8.87
CA ARG A 81 6.23 4.34 -10.15
C ARG A 81 7.19 5.52 -10.18
N GLU A 82 7.85 5.74 -11.32
CA GLU A 82 8.68 6.92 -11.55
C GLU A 82 7.87 8.21 -11.43
N GLN A 83 8.47 9.20 -10.79
CA GLN A 83 7.88 10.53 -10.66
C GLN A 83 8.21 11.36 -11.91
N LYS A 84 7.27 12.21 -12.33
CA LYS A 84 7.48 13.13 -13.46
C LYS A 84 8.61 14.12 -13.19
N ASN A 85 8.77 14.56 -11.96
CA ASN A 85 9.85 15.43 -11.53
C ASN A 85 11.10 14.57 -11.27
N GLN A 86 12.14 14.75 -12.09
CA GLN A 86 13.37 13.94 -12.01
C GLN A 86 14.11 14.11 -10.69
N VAL A 87 14.07 15.29 -10.08
CA VAL A 87 14.75 15.55 -8.79
C VAL A 87 14.04 14.77 -7.68
N ILE A 88 12.70 14.81 -7.66
CA ILE A 88 11.92 14.03 -6.69
C ILE A 88 12.14 12.54 -6.92
N ASP A 89 12.16 12.09 -8.17
CA ASP A 89 12.38 10.67 -8.50
C ASP A 89 13.77 10.19 -8.06
N MET A 90 14.80 10.99 -8.29
CA MET A 90 16.15 10.71 -7.82
C MET A 90 16.24 10.63 -6.29
N LEU A 91 15.61 11.57 -5.59
CA LEU A 91 15.55 11.55 -4.12
C LEU A 91 14.82 10.31 -3.60
N LEU A 92 13.67 9.98 -4.17
CA LEU A 92 12.91 8.79 -3.81
C LEU A 92 13.69 7.50 -4.08
N LYS A 93 14.34 7.37 -5.23
CA LYS A 93 15.19 6.22 -5.56
C LYS A 93 16.35 6.09 -4.57
N ARG A 94 17.03 7.21 -4.26
CA ARG A 94 18.14 7.24 -3.31
C ARG A 94 17.69 6.83 -1.90
N HIS A 95 16.57 7.36 -1.43
CA HIS A 95 16.09 7.15 -0.06
C HIS A 95 15.25 5.87 0.13
N ARG A 96 14.76 5.26 -0.95
CA ARG A 96 14.11 3.93 -0.92
C ARG A 96 15.09 2.78 -1.19
N ASN A 97 16.31 3.06 -1.64
CA ASN A 97 17.35 2.04 -1.84
C ASN A 97 18.17 1.86 -0.55
N PHE A 98 17.52 1.44 0.51
CA PHE A 98 18.16 1.07 1.77
C PHE A 98 18.56 -0.41 1.78
N LYS A 99 19.43 -0.78 2.72
CA LYS A 99 19.96 -2.13 2.90
C LYS A 99 18.88 -3.23 2.81
N TRP A 100 17.65 -2.93 3.25
CA TRP A 100 16.57 -3.89 3.38
C TRP A 100 15.33 -3.55 2.53
N MET A 101 15.31 -2.43 1.82
CA MET A 101 14.23 -2.01 0.95
C MET A 101 14.78 -1.72 -0.45
N GLN A 102 14.38 -2.52 -1.44
CA GLN A 102 14.82 -2.37 -2.83
C GLN A 102 13.61 -2.00 -3.70
N PRO A 103 13.66 -0.86 -4.42
CA PRO A 103 12.58 -0.48 -5.31
C PRO A 103 12.59 -1.35 -6.57
N ILE A 104 11.40 -1.83 -6.99
CA ILE A 104 11.17 -2.47 -8.29
C ILE A 104 10.19 -1.61 -9.08
N HIS A 105 10.56 -1.24 -10.30
CA HIS A 105 9.65 -0.49 -11.16
C HIS A 105 8.40 -1.30 -11.48
N ARG A 106 7.21 -0.69 -11.39
CA ARG A 106 5.91 -1.36 -11.59
C ARG A 106 5.77 -2.09 -12.95
N GLN A 107 6.47 -1.62 -13.99
CA GLN A 107 6.48 -2.25 -15.32
C GLN A 107 7.51 -3.39 -15.42
N ALA A 108 8.38 -3.58 -14.44
CA ALA A 108 9.37 -4.64 -14.42
C ALA A 108 8.75 -5.99 -13.96
N ILE A 109 7.67 -6.39 -14.63
CA ILE A 109 6.85 -7.57 -14.28
C ILE A 109 7.70 -8.83 -14.11
N ARG A 110 8.67 -9.04 -15.02
CA ARG A 110 9.58 -10.21 -14.95
C ARG A 110 10.42 -10.21 -13.65
N GLN A 111 10.86 -9.03 -13.20
CA GLN A 111 11.62 -8.91 -11.95
C GLN A 111 10.75 -9.19 -10.73
N ILE A 112 9.50 -8.70 -10.72
CA ILE A 112 8.53 -8.98 -9.65
C ILE A 112 8.27 -10.47 -9.55
N ILE A 113 7.95 -11.15 -10.65
CA ILE A 113 7.71 -12.60 -10.69
C ILE A 113 8.97 -13.37 -10.26
N LYS A 114 10.15 -12.97 -10.74
CA LYS A 114 11.43 -13.62 -10.34
C LYS A 114 11.66 -13.48 -8.84
N ALA A 115 11.44 -12.31 -8.28
CA ALA A 115 11.63 -12.06 -6.84
C ALA A 115 10.68 -12.89 -5.98
N LEU A 116 9.39 -12.98 -6.33
CA LEU A 116 8.44 -13.83 -5.65
C LEU A 116 8.87 -15.31 -5.71
N LYS A 117 9.25 -15.82 -6.89
CA LYS A 117 9.76 -17.19 -7.05
C LYS A 117 11.07 -17.47 -6.28
N GLN A 118 11.83 -16.44 -5.94
CA GLN A 118 13.01 -16.49 -5.09
C GLN A 118 12.69 -16.35 -3.58
N ASN A 119 11.44 -16.51 -3.19
CA ASN A 119 10.98 -16.38 -1.81
C ASN A 119 11.23 -14.98 -1.21
N ARG A 120 11.13 -13.92 -2.01
CA ARG A 120 11.25 -12.55 -1.52
C ARG A 120 9.86 -11.98 -1.19
N ALA A 121 9.84 -11.02 -0.27
CA ALA A 121 8.65 -10.25 0.04
C ALA A 121 8.57 -9.01 -0.85
N ILE A 122 7.40 -8.78 -1.45
CA ILE A 122 7.12 -7.61 -2.31
C ILE A 122 5.97 -6.82 -1.72
N TRP A 123 6.22 -5.57 -1.37
CA TRP A 123 5.19 -4.63 -0.94
C TRP A 123 4.55 -3.93 -2.13
N TYR A 124 3.23 -4.08 -2.24
CA TYR A 124 2.44 -3.57 -3.35
C TYR A 124 1.22 -2.79 -2.84
N ALA A 125 1.23 -1.48 -2.98
CA ALA A 125 0.05 -0.65 -2.70
C ALA A 125 -0.91 -0.71 -3.90
N ALA A 126 -2.03 -1.43 -3.74
CA ALA A 126 -2.92 -1.84 -4.84
C ALA A 126 -4.21 -1.01 -4.94
N ASP A 127 -4.31 0.08 -4.20
CA ASP A 127 -5.54 0.85 -3.99
C ASP A 127 -5.75 2.02 -4.97
N GLN A 128 -4.84 2.27 -5.89
CA GLN A 128 -4.99 3.34 -6.86
C GLN A 128 -5.80 2.91 -8.09
N ASP A 129 -6.51 3.87 -8.67
CA ASP A 129 -7.26 3.69 -9.91
C ASP A 129 -6.33 3.84 -11.13
N TYR A 130 -6.15 2.76 -11.88
CA TYR A 130 -5.33 2.69 -13.10
C TYR A 130 -6.15 2.64 -14.40
N GLY A 131 -7.45 2.96 -14.33
CA GLY A 131 -8.36 2.88 -15.45
C GLY A 131 -9.02 1.51 -15.62
N ALA A 132 -9.90 1.37 -16.59
CA ALA A 132 -10.70 0.16 -16.78
C ALA A 132 -9.92 -1.04 -17.36
N THR A 133 -8.86 -0.79 -18.15
CA THR A 133 -8.17 -1.83 -18.94
C THR A 133 -7.56 -2.95 -18.12
N HIS A 134 -7.07 -2.65 -16.91
CA HIS A 134 -6.39 -3.61 -16.03
C HIS A 134 -7.08 -3.79 -14.68
N SER A 135 -8.35 -3.37 -14.61
CA SER A 135 -9.14 -3.36 -13.40
C SER A 135 -10.48 -4.03 -13.61
N ILE A 136 -11.07 -4.47 -12.54
CA ILE A 136 -12.47 -4.83 -12.47
C ILE A 136 -13.19 -3.86 -11.53
N PHE A 137 -14.49 -3.74 -11.68
CA PHE A 137 -15.29 -2.91 -10.79
C PHE A 137 -15.72 -3.75 -9.60
N ALA A 138 -15.15 -3.46 -8.43
CA ALA A 138 -15.52 -4.06 -7.15
C ALA A 138 -15.95 -2.95 -6.18
N PRO A 139 -16.92 -3.21 -5.29
CA PRO A 139 -17.33 -2.24 -4.27
C PRO A 139 -16.15 -1.77 -3.41
N PHE A 140 -16.12 -0.45 -3.17
CA PHE A 140 -15.28 0.21 -2.20
C PHE A 140 -16.12 1.31 -1.52
N PHE A 141 -16.41 1.17 -0.22
CA PHE A 141 -17.43 1.96 0.50
C PHE A 141 -18.79 1.96 -0.24
N ASN A 142 -19.23 0.79 -0.67
CA ASN A 142 -20.47 0.57 -1.43
C ASN A 142 -20.57 1.32 -2.78
N ILE A 143 -19.44 1.81 -3.29
CA ILE A 143 -19.36 2.48 -4.58
C ILE A 143 -18.47 1.64 -5.49
N SER A 144 -18.89 1.36 -6.72
CA SER A 144 -18.06 0.65 -7.69
C SER A 144 -16.74 1.38 -7.90
N ALA A 145 -15.62 0.71 -7.72
CA ALA A 145 -14.29 1.28 -7.89
C ALA A 145 -13.43 0.38 -8.78
N ALA A 146 -12.76 0.98 -9.75
CA ALA A 146 -11.83 0.26 -10.62
C ALA A 146 -10.65 -0.28 -9.78
N THR A 147 -10.65 -1.58 -9.51
CA THR A 147 -9.66 -2.26 -8.66
C THR A 147 -8.79 -3.14 -9.53
N ILE A 148 -7.46 -2.99 -9.42
CA ILE A 148 -6.50 -3.74 -10.25
C ILE A 148 -6.47 -5.22 -9.86
N THR A 149 -6.37 -6.10 -10.87
CA THR A 149 -6.26 -7.55 -10.69
C THR A 149 -4.81 -8.05 -10.72
N THR A 150 -3.86 -7.14 -10.88
CA THR A 150 -2.43 -7.47 -10.96
C THR A 150 -1.91 -8.27 -9.75
N PRO A 151 -2.31 -7.97 -8.49
CA PRO A 151 -1.90 -8.76 -7.33
C PRO A 151 -2.33 -10.22 -7.43
N SER A 152 -3.60 -10.50 -7.78
CA SER A 152 -4.12 -11.86 -7.96
C SER A 152 -3.34 -12.61 -9.02
N ARG A 153 -3.06 -11.96 -10.16
CA ARG A 153 -2.27 -12.55 -11.26
C ARG A 153 -0.82 -12.84 -10.86
N TYR A 154 -0.20 -12.01 -10.02
CA TYR A 154 1.15 -12.30 -9.52
C TYR A 154 1.13 -13.49 -8.56
N ALA A 155 0.20 -13.51 -7.60
CA ALA A 155 0.07 -14.60 -6.66
C ALA A 155 -0.25 -15.93 -7.36
N SER A 156 -1.22 -15.95 -8.28
CA SER A 156 -1.58 -17.13 -9.08
C SER A 156 -0.39 -17.69 -9.88
N ARG A 157 0.38 -16.82 -10.55
CA ARG A 157 1.52 -17.22 -11.37
C ARG A 157 2.72 -17.76 -10.59
N THR A 158 2.87 -17.36 -9.34
CA THR A 158 4.05 -17.65 -8.54
C THR A 158 3.78 -18.58 -7.39
N GLY A 159 2.51 -18.76 -7.00
CA GLY A 159 2.11 -19.44 -5.78
C GLY A 159 2.42 -18.64 -4.52
N ALA A 160 2.75 -17.34 -4.65
CA ALA A 160 3.13 -16.49 -3.53
C ALA A 160 1.99 -16.39 -2.51
N GLN A 161 2.37 -16.39 -1.24
CA GLN A 161 1.44 -16.11 -0.16
C GLN A 161 1.07 -14.63 -0.17
N VAL A 162 -0.17 -14.31 0.17
CA VAL A 162 -0.67 -12.94 0.20
C VAL A 162 -1.02 -12.57 1.62
N VAL A 163 -0.47 -11.45 2.10
CA VAL A 163 -0.82 -10.84 3.39
C VAL A 163 -1.15 -9.37 3.18
N THR A 164 -1.84 -8.74 4.11
CA THR A 164 -2.03 -7.28 4.11
C THR A 164 -1.08 -6.61 5.08
N LEU A 165 -0.68 -5.37 4.77
CA LEU A 165 0.06 -4.50 5.68
C LEU A 165 -0.55 -3.10 5.59
N PHE A 166 -1.07 -2.63 6.71
CA PHE A 166 -1.56 -1.26 6.82
C PHE A 166 -0.79 -0.53 7.91
N CYS A 167 -0.59 0.77 7.71
CA CYS A 167 0.14 1.60 8.65
C CYS A 167 -0.64 2.87 8.96
N HIS A 168 -0.54 3.31 10.21
CA HIS A 168 -1.11 4.56 10.64
C HIS A 168 -0.26 5.23 11.72
N ARG A 169 -0.39 6.52 11.80
CA ARG A 169 0.23 7.37 12.83
C ARG A 169 -0.56 7.25 14.13
N LEU A 170 0.14 6.98 15.20
CA LEU A 170 -0.45 6.93 16.54
C LEU A 170 -0.72 8.33 17.08
N ALA A 171 -1.77 8.46 17.88
CA ALA A 171 -2.09 9.73 18.55
C ALA A 171 -0.99 10.16 19.51
N LYS A 172 -0.95 11.47 19.87
CA LYS A 172 -0.05 12.05 20.87
C LYS A 172 1.45 11.78 20.60
N LYS A 173 1.88 11.81 19.35
CA LYS A 173 3.30 11.63 18.93
C LYS A 173 3.93 10.30 19.38
N ARG A 174 3.14 9.25 19.57
CA ARG A 174 3.62 7.92 20.00
C ARG A 174 4.23 7.07 18.89
N GLY A 175 4.46 7.65 17.72
CA GLY A 175 5.03 6.95 16.57
C GLY A 175 3.97 6.36 15.63
N TYR A 176 4.25 5.18 15.10
CA TYR A 176 3.48 4.54 14.03
C TYR A 176 3.16 3.10 14.39
N GLN A 177 1.95 2.69 14.06
CA GLN A 177 1.53 1.31 14.12
C GLN A 177 1.54 0.71 12.73
N ILE A 178 2.18 -0.46 12.59
CA ILE A 178 2.06 -1.32 11.42
C ILE A 178 1.29 -2.56 11.85
N THR A 179 0.25 -2.87 11.11
CA THR A 179 -0.58 -4.06 11.32
C THR A 179 -0.49 -4.97 10.11
N ILE A 180 -0.05 -6.21 10.32
CA ILE A 180 0.06 -7.23 9.29
C ILE A 180 -1.07 -8.23 9.50
N GLY A 181 -1.91 -8.42 8.48
CA GLY A 181 -2.99 -9.38 8.51
C GLY A 181 -2.50 -10.82 8.28
N PRO A 182 -3.33 -11.82 8.59
CA PRO A 182 -3.03 -13.23 8.32
C PRO A 182 -2.89 -13.48 6.81
N ILE A 183 -2.37 -14.66 6.46
CA ILE A 183 -2.35 -15.13 5.07
C ILE A 183 -3.78 -15.16 4.55
N LEU A 184 -3.98 -14.56 3.38
CA LEU A 184 -5.28 -14.58 2.71
C LEU A 184 -5.49 -15.94 2.04
N GLU A 185 -6.14 -16.85 2.77
CA GLU A 185 -6.50 -18.16 2.22
C GLU A 185 -7.42 -18.00 1.01
N ASN A 186 -7.27 -18.89 0.01
CA ASN A 186 -8.05 -18.91 -1.23
C ASN A 186 -7.95 -17.61 -2.06
N PHE A 187 -6.85 -16.85 -1.91
CA PHE A 187 -6.56 -15.68 -2.74
C PHE A 187 -5.86 -16.12 -4.02
N ALA A 188 -6.26 -15.54 -5.17
CA ALA A 188 -5.70 -15.84 -6.49
C ALA A 188 -6.02 -17.26 -7.04
N GLU A 189 -7.14 -17.84 -6.64
CA GLU A 189 -7.61 -19.16 -7.09
C GLU A 189 -8.52 -19.08 -8.33
N GLY A 190 -8.53 -17.96 -9.05
CA GLY A 190 -9.21 -17.81 -10.33
C GLY A 190 -10.39 -16.86 -10.35
N ASP A 191 -10.76 -16.26 -9.21
CA ASP A 191 -11.80 -15.23 -9.14
C ASP A 191 -11.20 -13.85 -8.79
N ASP A 192 -10.76 -13.14 -9.83
CA ASP A 192 -10.22 -11.79 -9.70
C ASP A 192 -11.22 -10.80 -9.02
N TYR A 193 -12.54 -11.06 -9.12
CA TYR A 193 -13.55 -10.20 -8.49
C TYR A 193 -13.59 -10.40 -6.97
N GLN A 194 -13.59 -11.64 -6.51
CA GLN A 194 -13.58 -11.93 -5.08
C GLN A 194 -12.30 -11.46 -4.41
N ASP A 195 -11.16 -11.59 -5.09
CA ASP A 195 -9.88 -11.09 -4.61
C ASP A 195 -9.91 -9.55 -4.46
N ALA A 196 -10.42 -8.84 -5.47
CA ALA A 196 -10.53 -7.40 -5.46
C ALA A 196 -11.53 -6.92 -4.38
N LEU A 197 -12.67 -7.59 -4.24
CA LEU A 197 -13.67 -7.29 -3.22
C LEU A 197 -13.08 -7.49 -1.83
N ARG A 198 -12.43 -8.62 -1.59
CA ARG A 198 -11.79 -8.92 -0.30
C ARG A 198 -10.71 -7.92 0.06
N PHE A 199 -9.85 -7.56 -0.90
CA PHE A 199 -8.84 -6.52 -0.67
C PHE A 199 -9.48 -5.16 -0.35
N ASN A 200 -10.51 -4.74 -1.09
CA ASN A 200 -11.23 -3.49 -0.83
C ASN A 200 -11.83 -3.49 0.58
N GLN A 201 -12.48 -4.57 1.03
CA GLN A 201 -13.06 -4.69 2.38
C GLN A 201 -12.00 -4.58 3.49
N LEU A 202 -10.85 -5.24 3.32
CA LEU A 202 -9.74 -5.14 4.28
C LEU A 202 -9.16 -3.72 4.33
N LEU A 203 -9.04 -3.08 3.19
CA LEU A 203 -8.62 -1.69 3.10
C LEU A 203 -9.63 -0.73 3.73
N GLU A 204 -10.94 -0.91 3.48
CA GLU A 204 -12.02 -0.14 4.11
C GLU A 204 -11.94 -0.21 5.63
N HIS A 205 -11.76 -1.43 6.16
CA HIS A 205 -11.62 -1.63 7.61
C HIS A 205 -10.44 -0.82 8.17
N ALA A 206 -9.29 -0.87 7.51
CA ALA A 206 -8.12 -0.11 7.91
C ALA A 206 -8.33 1.41 7.82
N ILE A 207 -9.05 1.88 6.79
CA ILE A 207 -9.40 3.29 6.62
C ILE A 207 -10.39 3.76 7.68
N CYS A 208 -11.41 2.97 8.01
CA CYS A 208 -12.41 3.34 9.01
C CYS A 208 -11.80 3.61 10.39
N ALA A 209 -10.70 2.96 10.74
CA ALA A 209 -9.99 3.23 11.98
C ALA A 209 -9.33 4.64 12.01
N HIS A 210 -8.83 5.13 10.85
CA HIS A 210 -8.11 6.40 10.72
C HIS A 210 -8.41 7.06 9.37
N PRO A 211 -9.66 7.48 9.10
CA PRO A 211 -10.08 7.92 7.77
C PRO A 211 -9.36 9.19 7.29
N GLU A 212 -8.87 10.01 8.22
CA GLU A 212 -8.08 11.20 7.92
C GLU A 212 -6.67 10.88 7.44
N GLN A 213 -6.20 9.65 7.59
CA GLN A 213 -4.84 9.26 7.19
C GLN A 213 -4.78 8.58 5.83
N TYR A 214 -5.91 8.19 5.25
CA TYR A 214 -5.92 7.63 3.89
C TYR A 214 -5.71 8.73 2.84
N LEU A 215 -5.03 8.42 1.75
CA LEU A 215 -4.64 9.39 0.72
C LEU A 215 -5.79 9.64 -0.27
N TRP A 216 -6.90 10.28 0.18
CA TRP A 216 -8.09 10.54 -0.64
C TRP A 216 -7.83 11.37 -1.89
N ILE A 217 -6.74 12.13 -1.96
CA ILE A 217 -6.42 13.01 -3.11
C ILE A 217 -6.15 12.26 -4.41
N HIS A 218 -5.93 10.94 -4.37
CA HIS A 218 -5.71 10.15 -5.59
C HIS A 218 -6.98 9.81 -6.37
N ARG A 219 -8.15 10.29 -5.91
CA ARG A 219 -9.43 10.13 -6.61
C ARG A 219 -9.73 8.67 -6.95
N ARG A 220 -9.97 7.84 -5.92
CA ARG A 220 -10.19 6.39 -6.02
C ARG A 220 -11.31 5.98 -6.97
N PHE A 221 -12.28 6.85 -7.21
CA PHE A 221 -13.48 6.61 -8.01
C PHE A 221 -13.48 7.38 -9.35
N LYS A 222 -12.32 7.72 -9.89
CA LYS A 222 -12.26 8.50 -11.16
C LYS A 222 -12.67 7.67 -12.39
N THR A 223 -12.45 6.35 -12.38
CA THR A 223 -12.92 5.44 -13.43
C THR A 223 -14.21 4.79 -12.97
N ARG A 224 -15.26 4.91 -13.80
CA ARG A 224 -16.61 4.45 -13.47
C ARG A 224 -17.12 3.46 -14.51
N PRO A 225 -18.03 2.54 -14.13
CA PRO A 225 -18.86 1.85 -15.09
C PRO A 225 -19.64 2.85 -15.96
N LEU A 226 -19.87 2.53 -17.23
CA LEU A 226 -20.56 3.44 -18.17
C LEU A 226 -21.96 3.85 -17.70
N SER A 227 -22.62 3.01 -16.90
CA SER A 227 -23.96 3.25 -16.34
C SER A 227 -23.99 4.14 -15.09
N GLU A 228 -22.84 4.48 -14.52
CA GLU A 228 -22.77 5.17 -13.23
C GLU A 228 -22.25 6.60 -13.34
N LYS A 229 -22.84 7.52 -12.54
CA LYS A 229 -22.45 8.92 -12.54
C LYS A 229 -21.06 9.12 -11.92
N PHE A 230 -20.36 10.14 -12.41
CA PHE A 230 -19.06 10.56 -11.86
C PHE A 230 -19.27 11.19 -10.47
N PRO A 231 -18.60 10.69 -9.43
CA PRO A 231 -18.86 11.10 -8.04
C PRO A 231 -18.17 12.41 -7.63
N TYR A 232 -17.26 12.90 -8.45
CA TYR A 232 -16.56 14.17 -8.17
C TYR A 232 -17.22 15.30 -8.93
N SER A 233 -17.52 16.43 -8.25
CA SER A 233 -17.96 17.64 -8.92
C SER A 233 -16.86 18.13 -9.88
N MET A 234 -17.25 18.46 -11.10
CA MET A 234 -16.37 19.12 -12.08
C MET A 234 -16.27 20.63 -11.81
N SER A 235 -16.27 21.07 -10.55
CA SER A 235 -15.95 22.44 -10.22
C SER A 235 -14.44 22.62 -10.23
N LEU A 236 -13.98 23.22 -11.31
CA LEU A 236 -12.70 23.94 -11.36
C LEU A 236 -12.71 25.07 -10.37
#